data_df1e7f2a13123a762c88a26c74367ebd
#
_entry.id   df1e7f2a13123a762c88a26c74367ebd
#
_cell.length_a   1.000
_cell.length_b   1.000
_cell.length_c   1.000
_cell.angle_alpha   90.00
_cell.angle_beta   90.00
_cell.angle_gamma   90.00
#
_symmetry.space_group_name_H-M   'P 1'
#
loop_
_entity.id
_entity.type
_entity.pdbx_description
1 polymer ?
#
loop_
_entity_poly.entity_id
_entity_poly.type
_entity_poly.pdbx_seq_one_letter_code
_entity_poly.pdbx_strand_id
1 'polypeptide(L)'
;MQTLKAIYVNLPTRDLEKTRVFWTKLGFSFNEQFSNEQALCLELKKDMIYAMLISHELFKTFTNKPISDNTTTQVLIAIEVDTKEKVDQLVSLAFENGATRYRDSADHGWMYFDSFVDPDGHQWEVLFSDMSSNKHYA
;
A
#
# COMPACT_ATOMS: atom_id res chain seq x y z
N MET A 1 25.00 -5.62 13.37
CA MET A 1 23.61 -5.62 12.87
C MET A 1 23.49 -4.74 11.65
N GLN A 2 22.80 -5.23 10.63
CA GLN A 2 22.53 -4.44 9.43
C GLN A 2 21.40 -3.45 9.71
N THR A 3 21.51 -2.25 9.16
CA THR A 3 20.45 -1.26 9.20
C THR A 3 20.17 -0.78 7.78
N LEU A 4 18.89 -0.62 7.47
CA LEU A 4 18.46 -0.12 6.18
C LEU A 4 18.20 1.37 6.25
N LYS A 5 18.55 2.10 5.20
CA LYS A 5 18.19 3.51 5.08
C LYS A 5 16.73 3.67 4.70
N ALA A 6 16.25 2.87 3.75
CA ALA A 6 14.90 2.95 3.22
C ALA A 6 14.51 1.67 2.53
N ILE A 7 13.22 1.50 2.30
CA ILE A 7 12.69 0.43 1.45
C ILE A 7 11.86 1.07 0.33
N TYR A 8 12.01 0.51 -0.88
CA TYR A 8 11.24 0.89 -2.06
C TYR A 8 10.56 -0.35 -2.59
N VAL A 9 9.23 -0.37 -2.56
CA VAL A 9 8.44 -1.46 -3.13
C VAL A 9 7.99 -1.03 -4.51
N ASN A 10 8.39 -1.74 -5.55
CA ASN A 10 8.02 -1.42 -6.93
C ASN A 10 6.73 -2.13 -7.30
N LEU A 11 5.74 -1.37 -7.72
CA LEU A 11 4.42 -1.88 -8.10
C LEU A 11 4.05 -1.37 -9.49
N PRO A 12 3.56 -2.24 -10.39
CA PRO A 12 3.14 -1.78 -11.70
C PRO A 12 1.80 -1.04 -11.63
N THR A 13 1.64 0.01 -12.43
CA THR A 13 0.40 0.76 -12.53
C THR A 13 0.06 1.00 -13.99
N ARG A 14 -1.24 0.97 -14.32
CA ARG A 14 -1.72 1.21 -15.68
C ARG A 14 -1.91 2.68 -15.97
N ASP A 15 -2.33 3.46 -14.98
CA ASP A 15 -2.69 4.87 -15.13
C ASP A 15 -2.10 5.66 -13.98
N LEU A 16 -0.98 6.32 -14.24
CA LEU A 16 -0.25 7.07 -13.22
C LEU A 16 -1.09 8.21 -12.64
N GLU A 17 -1.85 8.91 -13.47
CA GLU A 17 -2.65 10.04 -13.00
C GLU A 17 -3.78 9.57 -12.10
N LYS A 18 -4.47 8.50 -12.48
CA LYS A 18 -5.54 7.93 -11.68
C LYS A 18 -5.01 7.45 -10.31
N THR A 19 -3.85 6.82 -10.32
CA THR A 19 -3.24 6.31 -9.09
C THR A 19 -2.74 7.46 -8.19
N ARG A 20 -2.25 8.54 -8.79
CA ARG A 20 -1.88 9.76 -8.05
C ARG A 20 -3.11 10.33 -7.32
N VAL A 21 -4.22 10.44 -8.04
CA VAL A 21 -5.46 10.97 -7.45
C VAL A 21 -5.92 10.07 -6.29
N PHE A 22 -5.90 8.76 -6.49
CA PHE A 22 -6.33 7.80 -5.47
C PHE A 22 -5.54 8.00 -4.16
N TRP A 23 -4.22 7.93 -4.23
CA TRP A 23 -3.39 8.02 -3.03
C TRP A 23 -3.41 9.41 -2.38
N THR A 24 -3.53 10.45 -3.19
CA THR A 24 -3.70 11.82 -2.67
C THR A 24 -5.00 11.93 -1.87
N LYS A 25 -6.09 11.34 -2.37
CA LYS A 25 -7.37 11.33 -1.66
C LYS A 25 -7.32 10.57 -0.34
N LEU A 26 -6.45 9.57 -0.24
CA LEU A 26 -6.23 8.84 1.00
C LEU A 26 -5.36 9.61 1.99
N GLY A 27 -4.79 10.73 1.58
CA GLY A 27 -3.98 11.57 2.46
C GLY A 27 -2.47 11.35 2.35
N PHE A 28 -2.02 10.56 1.37
CA PHE A 28 -0.60 10.33 1.17
C PHE A 28 0.01 11.37 0.24
N SER A 29 1.32 11.54 0.34
CA SER A 29 2.09 12.46 -0.49
C SER A 29 3.07 11.69 -1.37
N PHE A 30 3.60 12.38 -2.37
CA PHE A 30 4.59 11.84 -3.30
C PHE A 30 5.88 12.64 -3.20
N ASN A 31 7.00 11.95 -3.36
CA ASN A 31 8.28 12.60 -3.53
C ASN A 31 8.43 12.97 -5.00
N GLU A 32 8.23 14.25 -5.34
CA GLU A 32 8.22 14.68 -6.73
C GLU A 32 9.62 14.66 -7.37
N GLN A 33 10.69 14.75 -6.57
CA GLN A 33 12.05 14.61 -7.09
C GLN A 33 12.30 13.25 -7.71
N PHE A 34 11.66 12.22 -7.19
CA PHE A 34 11.81 10.85 -7.67
C PHE A 34 10.60 10.39 -8.47
N SER A 35 9.78 11.34 -8.92
CA SER A 35 8.60 11.05 -9.74
C SER A 35 8.79 11.65 -11.13
N ASN A 36 8.24 10.98 -12.14
CA ASN A 36 8.25 11.48 -13.52
C ASN A 36 7.02 10.91 -14.26
N GLU A 37 7.02 10.98 -15.59
CA GLU A 37 5.88 10.51 -16.39
C GLU A 37 5.74 8.99 -16.44
N GLN A 38 6.70 8.23 -15.90
CA GLN A 38 6.66 6.77 -15.90
C GLN A 38 6.61 6.17 -14.50
N ALA A 39 6.84 6.95 -13.47
CA ALA A 39 6.89 6.44 -12.11
C ALA A 39 6.53 7.52 -11.10
N LEU A 40 5.79 7.13 -10.07
CA LEU A 40 5.44 7.98 -8.94
C LEU A 40 6.07 7.40 -7.68
N CYS A 41 6.72 8.24 -6.90
CA CYS A 41 7.30 7.84 -5.63
C CYS A 41 6.33 8.15 -4.50
N LEU A 42 5.53 7.17 -4.11
CA LEU A 42 4.57 7.30 -3.03
C LEU A 42 5.29 7.21 -1.68
N GLU A 43 5.14 8.22 -0.85
CA GLU A 43 5.72 8.24 0.48
C GLU A 43 4.78 7.56 1.47
N LEU A 44 5.05 6.32 1.82
CA LEU A 44 4.29 5.62 2.88
C LEU A 44 4.77 6.09 4.25
N LYS A 45 6.07 6.27 4.39
CA LYS A 45 6.66 6.96 5.53
C LYS A 45 7.84 7.78 5.02
N LYS A 46 7.76 9.09 5.22
CA LYS A 46 8.78 10.01 4.71
C LYS A 46 10.18 9.57 5.13
N ASP A 47 11.10 9.63 4.19
CA ASP A 47 12.52 9.31 4.34
C ASP A 47 12.82 7.83 4.65
N MET A 48 11.80 6.96 4.62
CA MET A 48 12.04 5.58 5.05
C MET A 48 11.33 4.53 4.20
N ILE A 49 10.04 4.69 3.92
CA ILE A 49 9.25 3.65 3.26
C ILE A 49 8.52 4.25 2.06
N TYR A 50 8.76 3.67 0.89
CA TYR A 50 8.20 4.15 -0.36
C TYR A 50 7.59 3.01 -1.17
N ALA A 51 6.56 3.34 -1.94
CA ALA A 51 6.08 2.50 -3.02
C ALA A 51 6.33 3.24 -4.33
N MET A 52 7.10 2.64 -5.22
CA MET A 52 7.31 3.19 -6.56
C MET A 52 6.21 2.63 -7.45
N LEU A 53 5.31 3.49 -7.89
CA LEU A 53 4.18 3.12 -8.73
C LEU A 53 4.61 3.37 -10.17
N ILE A 54 4.87 2.30 -10.90
CA ILE A 54 5.66 2.34 -12.14
C ILE A 54 4.80 1.89 -13.31
N SER A 55 4.86 2.63 -14.42
CA SER A 55 4.14 2.22 -15.63
C SER A 55 4.50 0.79 -16.01
N HIS A 56 3.55 0.07 -16.61
CA HIS A 56 3.81 -1.30 -17.08
C HIS A 56 4.99 -1.35 -18.05
N GLU A 57 5.12 -0.37 -18.90
CA GLU A 57 6.22 -0.29 -19.87
C GLU A 57 7.57 -0.27 -19.17
N LEU A 58 7.73 0.60 -18.17
CA LEU A 58 8.98 0.69 -17.42
C LEU A 58 9.18 -0.51 -16.50
N PHE A 59 8.11 -0.97 -15.83
CA PHE A 59 8.19 -2.12 -14.92
C PHE A 59 8.72 -3.37 -15.63
N LYS A 60 8.32 -3.59 -16.86
CA LYS A 60 8.78 -4.74 -17.65
C LYS A 60 10.27 -4.76 -17.85
N THR A 61 10.94 -3.63 -17.75
CA THR A 61 12.40 -3.57 -17.89
C THR A 61 13.13 -3.96 -16.60
N PHE A 62 12.42 -4.03 -15.47
CA PHE A 62 13.00 -4.35 -14.16
C PHE A 62 12.97 -5.84 -13.83
N THR A 63 12.23 -6.62 -14.62
CA THR A 63 12.05 -8.05 -14.34
C THR A 63 12.04 -8.83 -15.65
N ASN A 64 12.34 -10.12 -15.57
CA ASN A 64 12.24 -11.02 -16.71
C ASN A 64 11.01 -11.92 -16.64
N LYS A 65 10.06 -11.60 -15.73
CA LYS A 65 8.83 -12.38 -15.56
C LYS A 65 7.63 -11.53 -15.93
N PRO A 66 6.51 -12.16 -16.34
CA PRO A 66 5.29 -11.41 -16.62
C PRO A 66 4.78 -10.65 -15.39
N ILE A 67 4.13 -9.51 -15.65
CA ILE A 67 3.43 -8.78 -14.60
C ILE A 67 2.19 -9.59 -14.18
N SER A 68 1.95 -9.71 -12.88
CA SER A 68 0.75 -10.39 -12.36
C SER A 68 -0.51 -9.67 -12.80
N ASP A 69 -1.53 -10.44 -13.18
CA ASP A 69 -2.83 -9.89 -13.54
C ASP A 69 -3.82 -9.95 -12.36
N ASN A 70 -5.09 -9.64 -12.63
CA ASN A 70 -6.12 -9.58 -11.59
C ASN A 70 -6.48 -10.94 -10.99
N THR A 71 -5.99 -12.04 -11.56
CA THR A 71 -6.29 -13.40 -11.08
C THR A 71 -5.22 -13.92 -10.14
N THR A 72 -4.12 -13.20 -9.99
CA THR A 72 -3.00 -13.60 -9.13
C THR A 72 -2.62 -12.44 -8.22
N THR A 73 -2.04 -12.76 -7.07
CA THR A 73 -1.47 -11.74 -6.20
C THR A 73 0.05 -11.80 -6.27
N GLN A 74 0.65 -10.65 -6.43
CA GLN A 74 2.10 -10.51 -6.53
C GLN A 74 2.72 -10.32 -5.15
N VAL A 75 2.04 -9.57 -4.31
CA VAL A 75 2.49 -9.24 -2.97
C VAL A 75 1.30 -8.74 -2.15
N LEU A 76 1.33 -8.98 -0.86
CA LEU A 76 0.41 -8.36 0.10
C LEU A 76 1.21 -7.33 0.89
N ILE A 77 0.75 -6.09 0.90
CA ILE A 77 1.43 -5.03 1.64
C ILE A 77 0.57 -4.65 2.82
N ALA A 78 1.11 -4.79 4.01
CA ALA A 78 0.42 -4.43 5.24
C ALA A 78 1.05 -3.14 5.78
N ILE A 79 0.20 -2.16 6.04
CA ILE A 79 0.63 -0.89 6.64
C ILE A 79 -0.06 -0.75 7.99
N GLU A 80 0.70 -0.27 8.97
CA GLU A 80 0.17 -0.08 10.31
C GLU A 80 -0.08 1.40 10.57
N VAL A 81 -1.24 1.69 11.19
CA VAL A 81 -1.65 3.03 11.61
C VAL A 81 -1.81 3.06 13.13
N ASP A 82 -1.99 4.26 13.69
CA ASP A 82 -1.89 4.48 15.14
C ASP A 82 -3.11 4.01 15.94
N THR A 83 -4.28 3.91 15.32
CA THR A 83 -5.51 3.60 16.03
C THR A 83 -6.45 2.76 15.17
N LYS A 84 -7.41 2.09 15.81
CA LYS A 84 -8.47 1.37 15.09
C LYS A 84 -9.30 2.32 14.22
N GLU A 85 -9.56 3.52 14.73
CA GLU A 85 -10.33 4.53 14.02
C GLU A 85 -9.64 4.93 12.72
N LYS A 86 -8.32 4.99 12.74
CA LYS A 86 -7.55 5.30 11.52
C LYS A 86 -7.59 4.17 10.51
N VAL A 87 -7.66 2.92 10.95
CA VAL A 87 -7.87 1.79 10.03
C VAL A 87 -9.18 1.99 9.29
N ASP A 88 -10.27 2.19 10.03
CA ASP A 88 -11.60 2.37 9.42
C ASP A 88 -11.65 3.59 8.51
N GLN A 89 -11.06 4.70 8.94
CA GLN A 89 -11.04 5.94 8.19
C GLN A 89 -10.31 5.78 6.85
N LEU A 90 -9.12 5.17 6.90
CA LEU A 90 -8.32 4.98 5.69
C LEU A 90 -9.01 4.05 4.70
N VAL A 91 -9.55 2.94 5.18
CA VAL A 91 -10.23 1.96 4.33
C VAL A 91 -11.51 2.57 3.75
N SER A 92 -12.27 3.35 4.53
CA SER A 92 -13.45 4.04 4.03
C SER A 92 -13.09 5.02 2.91
N LEU A 93 -12.02 5.79 3.08
CA LEU A 93 -11.54 6.69 2.04
C LEU A 93 -11.15 5.91 0.77
N ALA A 94 -10.52 4.76 0.93
CA ALA A 94 -10.15 3.93 -0.21
C ALA A 94 -11.40 3.50 -0.99
N PHE A 95 -12.43 3.03 -0.28
CA PHE A 95 -13.68 2.61 -0.93
C PHE A 95 -14.39 3.77 -1.61
N GLU A 96 -14.39 4.95 -1.02
CA GLU A 96 -14.97 6.15 -1.64
C GLU A 96 -14.24 6.54 -2.93
N ASN A 97 -13.02 6.08 -3.11
CA ASN A 97 -12.19 6.46 -4.25
C ASN A 97 -11.89 5.28 -5.19
N GLY A 98 -12.75 4.26 -5.19
CA GLY A 98 -12.70 3.21 -6.20
C GLY A 98 -12.06 1.90 -5.77
N ALA A 99 -11.58 1.79 -4.56
CA ALA A 99 -11.06 0.52 -4.04
C ALA A 99 -12.21 -0.39 -3.59
N THR A 100 -11.91 -1.68 -3.46
CA THR A 100 -12.88 -2.68 -2.98
C THR A 100 -12.25 -3.51 -1.87
N ARG A 101 -13.10 -4.11 -1.03
CA ARG A 101 -12.62 -5.02 0.01
C ARG A 101 -12.42 -6.40 -0.60
N TYR A 102 -11.34 -7.07 -0.22
CA TYR A 102 -11.13 -8.46 -0.65
C TYR A 102 -11.15 -9.44 0.52
N ARG A 103 -11.21 -8.93 1.74
CA ARG A 103 -11.21 -9.74 2.95
C ARG A 103 -11.90 -8.96 4.07
N ASP A 104 -12.72 -9.64 4.87
CA ASP A 104 -13.45 -8.99 5.95
C ASP A 104 -12.51 -8.46 7.01
N SER A 105 -12.90 -7.35 7.65
CA SER A 105 -12.20 -6.84 8.80
C SER A 105 -12.28 -7.84 9.97
N ALA A 106 -11.27 -7.82 10.83
CA ALA A 106 -11.25 -8.68 12.01
C ALA A 106 -10.59 -7.96 13.17
N ASP A 107 -11.17 -8.17 14.37
CA ASP A 107 -10.64 -7.62 15.61
C ASP A 107 -10.23 -8.79 16.51
N HIS A 108 -8.93 -8.96 16.71
CA HIS A 108 -8.37 -10.02 17.55
C HIS A 108 -8.01 -9.53 18.96
N GLY A 109 -8.44 -8.34 19.33
CA GLY A 109 -8.11 -7.72 20.61
C GLY A 109 -6.78 -7.00 20.57
N TRP A 110 -5.70 -7.71 20.29
CA TRP A 110 -4.36 -7.09 20.19
C TRP A 110 -4.09 -6.51 18.80
N MET A 111 -4.84 -6.95 17.79
CA MET A 111 -4.69 -6.47 16.43
C MET A 111 -6.06 -6.32 15.77
N TYR A 112 -6.24 -5.23 15.07
CA TYR A 112 -7.42 -4.95 14.27
C TYR A 112 -6.98 -4.63 12.85
N PHE A 113 -7.62 -5.25 11.86
CA PHE A 113 -7.24 -4.99 10.48
C PHE A 113 -8.45 -4.97 9.55
N ASP A 114 -8.26 -4.31 8.42
CA ASP A 114 -9.16 -4.34 7.28
C ASP A 114 -8.29 -4.33 6.02
N SER A 115 -8.90 -4.29 4.85
CA SER A 115 -8.16 -4.45 3.61
C SER A 115 -8.85 -3.75 2.44
N PHE A 116 -8.07 -3.46 1.41
CA PHE A 116 -8.62 -2.98 0.15
C PHE A 116 -7.75 -3.41 -1.02
N VAL A 117 -8.40 -3.48 -2.19
CA VAL A 117 -7.73 -3.62 -3.48
C VAL A 117 -7.73 -2.24 -4.10
N ASP A 118 -6.55 -1.74 -4.46
CA ASP A 118 -6.46 -0.42 -5.08
C ASP A 118 -6.91 -0.46 -6.55
N PRO A 119 -7.02 0.69 -7.24
CA PRO A 119 -7.48 0.70 -8.64
C PRO A 119 -6.62 -0.11 -9.61
N ASP A 120 -5.37 -0.41 -9.28
CA ASP A 120 -4.50 -1.25 -10.09
C ASP A 120 -4.58 -2.74 -9.74
N GLY A 121 -5.38 -3.10 -8.74
CA GLY A 121 -5.53 -4.49 -8.31
C GLY A 121 -4.56 -4.91 -7.24
N HIS A 122 -3.74 -4.02 -6.70
CA HIS A 122 -2.83 -4.35 -5.60
C HIS A 122 -3.59 -4.47 -4.29
N GLN A 123 -3.23 -5.47 -3.50
CA GLN A 123 -3.90 -5.79 -2.26
C GLN A 123 -3.14 -5.18 -1.08
N TRP A 124 -3.87 -4.41 -0.27
CA TRP A 124 -3.33 -3.72 0.89
C TRP A 124 -4.07 -4.14 2.14
N GLU A 125 -3.32 -4.44 3.19
CA GLU A 125 -3.87 -4.61 4.52
C GLU A 125 -3.56 -3.35 5.32
N VAL A 126 -4.55 -2.89 6.11
CA VAL A 126 -4.38 -1.75 7.02
C VAL A 126 -4.65 -2.27 8.41
N LEU A 127 -3.70 -2.09 9.31
CA LEU A 127 -3.83 -2.65 10.64
C LEU A 127 -3.43 -1.65 11.73
N PHE A 128 -3.94 -1.93 12.90
CA PHE A 128 -3.46 -1.35 14.17
C PHE A 128 -3.19 -2.51 15.11
N SER A 129 -2.07 -2.45 15.81
CA SER A 129 -1.75 -3.45 16.83
C SER A 129 -1.43 -2.78 18.14
N ASP A 130 -1.86 -3.41 19.24
CA ASP A 130 -1.49 -3.03 20.59
C ASP A 130 -0.81 -4.24 21.24
N MET A 131 0.49 -4.29 21.09
CA MET A 131 1.27 -5.43 21.58
C MET A 131 1.27 -5.52 23.09
N SER A 132 0.92 -4.44 23.80
CA SER A 132 0.83 -4.45 25.25
C SER A 132 -0.36 -5.26 25.75
N SER A 133 -1.39 -5.45 24.91
CA SER A 133 -2.61 -6.18 25.27
C SER A 133 -2.53 -7.68 24.98
N ASN A 134 -1.50 -8.14 24.29
CA ASN A 134 -1.32 -9.56 23.96
C ASN A 134 0.09 -10.03 24.28
N LYS A 135 0.23 -10.61 25.44
CA LYS A 135 1.52 -11.11 25.92
C LYS A 135 1.88 -12.48 25.37
N HIS A 136 0.97 -13.11 24.64
CA HIS A 136 1.15 -14.45 24.08
C HIS A 136 1.42 -14.43 22.60
N TYR A 137 1.53 -13.26 22.02
CA TYR A 137 1.84 -13.15 20.62
C TYR A 137 3.26 -13.64 20.34
N ALA A 138 3.41 -14.56 19.45
CA ALA A 138 4.70 -15.13 19.09
C ALA A 138 5.10 -14.77 17.66
#